data_986ca00a989561250bf129f0911dc041
#
_entry.id   986ca00a989561250bf129f0911dc041
#
_cell.length_a   1.000
_cell.length_b   1.000
_cell.length_c   1.000
_cell.angle_alpha   90.00
_cell.angle_beta   90.00
_cell.angle_gamma   90.00
#
_symmetry.space_group_name_H-M   'P 1'
#
loop_
_entity.id
_entity.type
_entity.pdbx_description
1 polymer ?
#
loop_
_entity_poly.entity_id
_entity_poly.type
_entity_poly.pdbx_seq_one_letter_code
_entity_poly.pdbx_strand_id
1 'polypeptide(L)'
;MSNVIKMIKGVLVAISMMLPLQGLVAQDNVIDRVEWVVGDKAILRSDIEEAIRFWVASGREFEGDPYCVAGEDLAIQQLFLHQAAIDSVEVDEGNIMRQVEMQMEYVMQQIGSKEKMEEYFNMTSSDIREMYREQLHNKEMTDRMKMKIVGDVKVSPVLVRRYLESLPKDSIPFIPQQVEVQIITMQPRIDQEEIERVKGELREYTERITSGETSFSTMALMYSQDPGTARRGGELGFSGRGQFQPEFSAVAFNLTDPGKVSKIVETEYGFHIIQLIEKRGDKVNVRHILRKPEHSNENLKAALLRLDSLATGIKENEMTFDEAVALYSDDKDTRNNFGIMYNKQSGSSHFAMDELPVDVARVIEMLEVGEVSQPFAWLLDNGKTVCAIAKVKSRTQAHQATFSEDYEVLRQMYEAKLSDERIREWIKKKQRTTYVRVNKDSRSCEFLYPDWNFFEE
;
A
#
# COMPACT_ATOMS: atom_id res chain seq x y z
N MET A 1 43.85 27.28 -37.16
CA MET A 1 43.68 25.84 -37.44
C MET A 1 44.79 25.37 -38.37
N SER A 2 45.98 25.15 -37.91
CA SER A 2 47.09 24.53 -38.67
C SER A 2 48.41 24.52 -37.89
N ASN A 3 48.43 24.14 -36.59
CA ASN A 3 49.72 24.00 -35.85
C ASN A 3 49.67 23.03 -34.67
N VAL A 4 48.71 22.10 -34.63
CA VAL A 4 48.62 21.09 -33.54
C VAL A 4 48.85 19.66 -34.07
N ILE A 5 49.08 19.45 -35.36
CA ILE A 5 49.24 18.09 -35.98
C ILE A 5 50.71 17.73 -36.28
N LYS A 6 51.69 18.50 -35.84
CA LYS A 6 53.10 18.24 -36.16
C LYS A 6 53.99 17.84 -34.97
N MET A 7 53.44 17.49 -33.79
CA MET A 7 54.24 17.08 -32.63
C MET A 7 54.03 15.66 -32.10
N ILE A 8 53.40 14.77 -32.86
CA ILE A 8 53.24 13.34 -32.48
C ILE A 8 53.80 12.46 -33.60
N LYS A 9 55.05 12.67 -33.98
CA LYS A 9 55.85 11.72 -34.77
C LYS A 9 57.30 11.86 -34.36
N GLY A 10 57.67 11.27 -33.21
CA GLY A 10 59.09 11.33 -32.85
C GLY A 10 59.44 10.77 -31.46
N VAL A 11 58.70 9.82 -30.90
CA VAL A 11 59.21 9.00 -29.75
C VAL A 11 58.57 7.60 -29.84
N LEU A 12 59.08 6.85 -30.79
CA LEU A 12 58.80 5.43 -30.91
C LEU A 12 60.11 4.77 -31.29
N VAL A 13 60.97 4.57 -30.31
CA VAL A 13 62.01 3.50 -30.29
C VAL A 13 62.67 3.51 -28.91
N ALA A 14 62.75 2.35 -28.31
CA ALA A 14 63.53 1.98 -27.10
C ALA A 14 62.86 2.19 -25.73
N ILE A 15 61.82 1.38 -25.38
CA ILE A 15 61.77 0.71 -24.08
C ILE A 15 61.24 -0.70 -24.35
N SER A 16 62.11 -1.55 -24.80
CA SER A 16 61.97 -2.99 -24.78
C SER A 16 62.73 -3.49 -23.52
N MET A 17 62.11 -4.40 -22.79
CA MET A 17 62.67 -5.19 -21.68
C MET A 17 62.79 -4.49 -20.32
N MET A 18 61.70 -4.59 -19.55
CA MET A 18 61.69 -5.08 -18.16
C MET A 18 60.23 -5.18 -17.74
N LEU A 19 59.52 -6.21 -18.19
CA LEU A 19 58.31 -6.68 -17.52
C LEU A 19 58.78 -7.43 -16.25
N PRO A 20 58.46 -6.94 -15.05
CA PRO A 20 58.52 -7.79 -13.87
C PRO A 20 57.53 -8.92 -14.11
N LEU A 21 57.94 -10.17 -13.94
CA LEU A 21 57.04 -11.28 -13.71
C LEU A 21 56.20 -10.93 -12.46
N GLN A 22 55.14 -10.23 -12.64
CA GLN A 22 54.07 -10.23 -11.66
C GLN A 22 53.52 -11.65 -11.69
N GLY A 23 53.79 -12.38 -10.59
CA GLY A 23 53.22 -13.70 -10.38
C GLY A 23 51.73 -13.62 -10.69
N LEU A 24 51.26 -14.48 -11.54
CA LEU A 24 49.88 -14.84 -11.65
C LEU A 24 49.45 -15.32 -10.25
N VAL A 25 48.97 -14.40 -9.43
CA VAL A 25 48.14 -14.78 -8.30
C VAL A 25 46.95 -15.46 -8.96
N ALA A 26 46.88 -16.79 -8.84
CA ALA A 26 45.71 -17.53 -9.19
C ALA A 26 44.56 -16.82 -8.46
N GLN A 27 43.69 -16.10 -9.18
CA GLN A 27 42.40 -15.72 -8.65
C GLN A 27 41.74 -17.05 -8.33
N ASP A 28 41.61 -17.32 -7.03
CA ASP A 28 40.70 -18.36 -6.58
C ASP A 28 39.39 -18.15 -7.32
N ASN A 29 39.06 -19.08 -8.21
CA ASN A 29 37.75 -19.10 -8.90
C ASN A 29 36.68 -19.53 -7.88
N VAL A 30 36.52 -18.76 -6.80
CA VAL A 30 35.40 -18.89 -5.88
C VAL A 30 34.24 -18.27 -6.60
N ILE A 31 33.35 -19.11 -7.12
CA ILE A 31 32.13 -18.70 -7.86
C ILE A 31 31.23 -17.89 -6.95
N ASP A 32 31.12 -18.30 -5.66
CA ASP A 32 30.46 -17.54 -4.59
C ASP A 32 30.95 -18.08 -3.23
N ARG A 33 30.78 -17.33 -2.16
CA ARG A 33 31.25 -17.69 -0.83
C ARG A 33 30.10 -17.78 0.17
N VAL A 34 30.09 -18.86 0.95
CA VAL A 34 29.15 -19.01 2.06
C VAL A 34 29.58 -18.09 3.21
N GLU A 35 28.70 -17.13 3.54
CA GLU A 35 28.93 -16.21 4.65
C GLU A 35 28.20 -16.65 5.92
N TRP A 36 27.02 -17.23 5.78
CA TRP A 36 26.25 -17.78 6.88
C TRP A 36 25.69 -19.14 6.52
N VAL A 37 25.49 -19.97 7.53
CA VAL A 37 24.65 -21.17 7.45
C VAL A 37 23.64 -21.11 8.60
N VAL A 38 22.36 -21.27 8.30
CA VAL A 38 21.27 -21.30 9.29
C VAL A 38 20.41 -22.53 9.03
N GLY A 39 20.42 -23.49 9.96
CA GLY A 39 19.80 -24.80 9.75
C GLY A 39 20.43 -25.52 8.56
N ASP A 40 19.64 -25.75 7.52
CA ASP A 40 20.04 -26.40 6.26
C ASP A 40 20.27 -25.41 5.11
N LYS A 41 20.16 -24.12 5.36
CA LYS A 41 20.31 -23.06 4.34
C LYS A 41 21.60 -22.29 4.48
N ALA A 42 22.30 -22.15 3.36
CA ALA A 42 23.46 -21.25 3.23
C ALA A 42 22.98 -19.88 2.74
N ILE A 43 23.61 -18.83 3.24
CA ILE A 43 23.49 -17.45 2.75
C ILE A 43 24.84 -17.14 2.11
N LEU A 44 24.79 -16.80 0.84
CA LEU A 44 25.96 -16.53 0.04
C LEU A 44 26.34 -15.04 0.12
N ARG A 45 27.55 -14.73 -0.28
CA ARG A 45 28.01 -13.35 -0.38
C ARG A 45 27.17 -12.56 -1.38
N SER A 46 26.82 -13.17 -2.51
CA SER A 46 25.94 -12.58 -3.51
C SER A 46 24.57 -12.21 -2.96
N ASP A 47 23.99 -13.05 -2.09
CA ASP A 47 22.69 -12.78 -1.46
C ASP A 47 22.74 -11.52 -0.60
N ILE A 48 23.83 -11.35 0.17
CA ILE A 48 24.03 -10.16 1.02
C ILE A 48 24.19 -8.90 0.13
N GLU A 49 25.00 -8.99 -0.93
CA GLU A 49 25.21 -7.88 -1.85
C GLU A 49 23.94 -7.49 -2.59
N GLU A 50 23.10 -8.45 -2.96
CA GLU A 50 21.80 -8.21 -3.57
C GLU A 50 20.83 -7.53 -2.58
N ALA A 51 20.75 -8.02 -1.35
CA ALA A 51 19.95 -7.42 -0.30
C ALA A 51 20.36 -5.97 -0.03
N ILE A 52 21.66 -5.68 0.06
CA ILE A 52 22.16 -4.31 0.24
C ILE A 52 21.71 -3.42 -0.93
N ARG A 53 21.91 -3.87 -2.19
CA ARG A 53 21.47 -3.09 -3.37
C ARG A 53 19.98 -2.76 -3.33
N PHE A 54 19.16 -3.75 -3.01
CA PHE A 54 17.72 -3.59 -2.91
C PHE A 54 17.31 -2.61 -1.81
N TRP A 55 17.89 -2.73 -0.62
CA TRP A 55 17.55 -1.89 0.53
C TRP A 55 18.01 -0.45 0.35
N VAL A 56 19.20 -0.23 -0.23
CA VAL A 56 19.65 1.12 -0.59
C VAL A 56 18.74 1.75 -1.64
N ALA A 57 18.35 0.99 -2.66
CA ALA A 57 17.42 1.46 -3.68
C ALA A 57 16.02 1.80 -3.11
N SER A 58 15.61 1.14 -2.03
CA SER A 58 14.37 1.44 -1.29
C SER A 58 14.49 2.58 -0.27
N GLY A 59 15.68 3.22 -0.16
CA GLY A 59 15.93 4.34 0.74
C GLY A 59 16.28 3.93 2.18
N ARG A 60 16.61 2.65 2.43
CA ARG A 60 17.05 2.20 3.75
C ARG A 60 18.47 2.72 4.03
N GLU A 61 18.62 3.38 5.16
CA GLU A 61 19.93 3.72 5.74
C GLU A 61 20.41 2.62 6.67
N PHE A 62 21.74 2.43 6.77
CA PHE A 62 22.37 1.43 7.62
C PHE A 62 23.10 2.10 8.78
N GLU A 63 22.84 1.64 9.98
CA GLU A 63 23.65 1.98 11.15
C GLU A 63 24.81 0.97 11.23
N GLY A 64 25.99 1.34 10.79
CA GLY A 64 27.18 0.49 10.74
C GLY A 64 27.52 -0.04 9.34
N ASP A 65 28.33 -1.08 9.28
CA ASP A 65 28.72 -1.72 8.02
C ASP A 65 27.51 -2.41 7.37
N PRO A 66 27.06 -1.97 6.17
CA PRO A 66 25.90 -2.56 5.49
C PRO A 66 26.04 -4.07 5.29
N TYR A 67 27.25 -4.57 5.08
CA TYR A 67 27.51 -5.99 4.88
C TYR A 67 27.25 -6.82 6.16
N CYS A 68 27.68 -6.29 7.30
CA CYS A 68 27.43 -6.91 8.60
C CYS A 68 25.92 -6.91 8.94
N VAL A 69 25.28 -5.75 8.77
CA VAL A 69 23.84 -5.59 9.06
C VAL A 69 22.98 -6.47 8.16
N ALA A 70 23.26 -6.46 6.84
CA ALA A 70 22.49 -7.26 5.90
C ALA A 70 22.69 -8.77 6.10
N GLY A 71 23.91 -9.19 6.40
CA GLY A 71 24.21 -10.60 6.68
C GLY A 71 23.45 -11.10 7.93
N GLU A 72 23.43 -10.31 8.99
CA GLU A 72 22.69 -10.65 10.22
C GLU A 72 21.17 -10.65 9.99
N ASP A 73 20.63 -9.65 9.29
CA ASP A 73 19.20 -9.57 8.97
C ASP A 73 18.72 -10.79 8.16
N LEU A 74 19.50 -11.19 7.15
CA LEU A 74 19.22 -12.40 6.36
C LEU A 74 19.29 -13.67 7.22
N ALA A 75 20.27 -13.76 8.11
CA ALA A 75 20.39 -14.90 9.03
C ALA A 75 19.20 -14.98 10.00
N ILE A 76 18.74 -13.85 10.54
CA ILE A 76 17.55 -13.77 11.38
C ILE A 76 16.30 -14.16 10.58
N GLN A 77 16.16 -13.71 9.34
CA GLN A 77 15.07 -14.13 8.46
C GLN A 77 15.06 -15.65 8.26
N GLN A 78 16.25 -16.24 8.00
CA GLN A 78 16.35 -17.69 7.86
C GLN A 78 16.02 -18.46 9.14
N LEU A 79 16.30 -17.90 10.34
CA LEU A 79 15.85 -18.51 11.61
C LEU A 79 14.32 -18.58 11.68
N PHE A 80 13.62 -17.52 11.26
CA PHE A 80 12.14 -17.53 11.23
C PHE A 80 11.62 -18.55 10.22
N LEU A 81 12.16 -18.58 9.00
CA LEU A 81 11.76 -19.51 7.96
C LEU A 81 12.03 -20.96 8.35
N HIS A 82 13.21 -21.26 8.91
CA HIS A 82 13.54 -22.58 9.42
C HIS A 82 12.56 -23.05 10.50
N GLN A 83 12.22 -22.17 11.46
CA GLN A 83 11.23 -22.51 12.49
C GLN A 83 9.82 -22.62 11.93
N ALA A 84 9.45 -21.78 10.98
CA ALA A 84 8.14 -21.84 10.33
C ALA A 84 7.94 -23.18 9.62
N ALA A 85 8.99 -23.70 8.97
CA ALA A 85 8.97 -25.04 8.37
C ALA A 85 8.78 -26.15 9.41
N ILE A 86 9.51 -26.11 10.54
CA ILE A 86 9.36 -27.04 11.63
C ILE A 86 7.93 -26.99 12.22
N ASP A 87 7.41 -25.81 12.37
CA ASP A 87 6.08 -25.56 12.97
C ASP A 87 4.92 -25.72 11.96
N SER A 88 5.21 -26.10 10.72
CA SER A 88 4.23 -26.24 9.61
C SER A 88 3.32 -25.01 9.47
N VAL A 89 3.93 -23.83 9.45
CA VAL A 89 3.20 -22.58 9.23
C VAL A 89 2.74 -22.53 7.78
N GLU A 90 1.45 -22.31 7.54
CA GLU A 90 0.86 -22.22 6.21
C GLU A 90 0.60 -20.77 5.82
N VAL A 91 0.73 -20.46 4.53
CA VAL A 91 0.40 -19.16 3.92
C VAL A 91 -0.64 -19.31 2.82
N ASP A 92 -1.36 -18.23 2.52
CA ASP A 92 -2.34 -18.22 1.43
C ASP A 92 -1.65 -17.94 0.09
N GLU A 93 -1.26 -18.99 -0.61
CA GLU A 93 -0.64 -18.91 -1.94
C GLU A 93 -1.52 -18.13 -2.96
N GLY A 94 -2.84 -18.21 -2.83
CA GLY A 94 -3.74 -17.45 -3.69
C GLY A 94 -3.64 -15.95 -3.46
N ASN A 95 -3.44 -15.52 -2.20
CA ASN A 95 -3.19 -14.13 -1.86
C ASN A 95 -1.81 -13.67 -2.34
N ILE A 96 -0.79 -14.49 -2.13
CA ILE A 96 0.57 -14.22 -2.60
C ILE A 96 0.57 -13.99 -4.11
N MET A 97 -0.04 -14.88 -4.88
CA MET A 97 -0.11 -14.74 -6.34
C MET A 97 -0.83 -13.46 -6.79
N ARG A 98 -1.89 -13.03 -6.09
CA ARG A 98 -2.53 -11.74 -6.38
C ARG A 98 -1.59 -10.56 -6.13
N GLN A 99 -0.83 -10.59 -5.05
CA GLN A 99 0.16 -9.55 -4.75
C GLN A 99 1.30 -9.53 -5.77
N VAL A 100 1.77 -10.70 -6.21
CA VAL A 100 2.77 -10.83 -7.28
C VAL A 100 2.27 -10.16 -8.56
N GLU A 101 1.04 -10.46 -9.01
CA GLU A 101 0.52 -9.85 -10.22
C GLU A 101 0.36 -8.33 -10.09
N MET A 102 -0.08 -7.82 -8.94
CA MET A 102 -0.12 -6.38 -8.68
C MET A 102 1.28 -5.75 -8.72
N GLN A 103 2.27 -6.39 -8.13
CA GLN A 103 3.66 -5.92 -8.14
C GLN A 103 4.26 -5.93 -9.56
N MET A 104 4.01 -6.99 -10.32
CA MET A 104 4.43 -7.08 -11.73
C MET A 104 3.81 -5.96 -12.58
N GLU A 105 2.51 -5.70 -12.40
CA GLU A 105 1.83 -4.62 -13.11
C GLU A 105 2.36 -3.25 -12.72
N TYR A 106 2.59 -3.01 -11.42
CA TYR A 106 3.15 -1.76 -10.93
C TYR A 106 4.53 -1.49 -11.55
N VAL A 107 5.43 -2.47 -11.49
CA VAL A 107 6.78 -2.34 -12.04
C VAL A 107 6.74 -2.14 -13.56
N MET A 108 5.88 -2.89 -14.27
CA MET A 108 5.71 -2.74 -15.71
C MET A 108 5.19 -1.34 -16.09
N GLN A 109 4.30 -0.74 -15.27
CA GLN A 109 3.84 0.64 -15.48
C GLN A 109 4.96 1.66 -15.25
N GLN A 110 5.81 1.46 -14.26
CA GLN A 110 6.93 2.37 -13.96
C GLN A 110 8.02 2.31 -15.05
N ILE A 111 8.34 1.12 -15.52
CA ILE A 111 9.40 0.90 -16.53
C ILE A 111 8.87 1.12 -17.95
N GLY A 112 7.57 0.94 -18.19
CA GLY A 112 6.86 1.30 -19.41
C GLY A 112 6.52 0.12 -20.33
N SER A 113 7.23 -1.03 -20.30
CA SER A 113 6.85 -2.22 -21.07
C SER A 113 7.45 -3.50 -20.46
N LYS A 114 6.91 -4.64 -20.88
CA LYS A 114 7.41 -5.97 -20.49
C LYS A 114 8.87 -6.16 -20.90
N GLU A 115 9.21 -5.80 -22.13
CA GLU A 115 10.56 -5.98 -22.69
C GLU A 115 11.59 -5.15 -21.91
N LYS A 116 11.25 -3.90 -21.58
CA LYS A 116 12.12 -3.05 -20.74
C LYS A 116 12.26 -3.57 -19.32
N MET A 117 11.22 -4.17 -18.76
CA MET A 117 11.28 -4.81 -17.45
C MET A 117 12.23 -6.02 -17.48
N GLU A 118 12.13 -6.88 -18.49
CA GLU A 118 13.03 -8.04 -18.67
C GLU A 118 14.48 -7.59 -18.88
N GLU A 119 14.70 -6.50 -19.62
CA GLU A 119 16.03 -5.89 -19.80
C GLU A 119 16.58 -5.31 -18.48
N TYR A 120 15.74 -4.58 -17.73
CA TYR A 120 16.13 -3.95 -16.46
C TYR A 120 16.56 -4.99 -15.40
N PHE A 121 15.78 -6.07 -15.27
CA PHE A 121 16.09 -7.15 -14.33
C PHE A 121 17.08 -8.17 -14.88
N ASN A 122 17.37 -8.15 -16.18
CA ASN A 122 18.12 -9.17 -16.91
C ASN A 122 17.55 -10.59 -16.66
N MET A 123 16.24 -10.70 -16.61
CA MET A 123 15.48 -11.92 -16.31
C MET A 123 14.24 -11.99 -17.19
N THR A 124 13.72 -13.20 -17.41
CA THR A 124 12.41 -13.34 -18.07
C THR A 124 11.28 -12.91 -17.14
N SER A 125 10.13 -12.51 -17.70
CA SER A 125 8.95 -12.17 -16.89
C SER A 125 8.49 -13.33 -15.99
N SER A 126 8.77 -14.58 -16.39
CA SER A 126 8.49 -15.77 -15.57
C SER A 126 9.41 -15.81 -14.35
N ASP A 127 10.69 -15.56 -14.55
CA ASP A 127 11.69 -15.59 -13.47
C ASP A 127 11.48 -14.42 -12.50
N ILE A 128 11.13 -13.22 -13.02
CA ILE A 128 10.78 -12.06 -12.19
C ILE A 128 9.53 -12.37 -11.33
N ARG A 129 8.52 -13.02 -11.92
CA ARG A 129 7.32 -13.45 -11.18
C ARG A 129 7.66 -14.45 -10.08
N GLU A 130 8.51 -15.42 -10.37
CA GLU A 130 8.93 -16.42 -9.38
C GLU A 130 9.77 -15.78 -8.27
N MET A 131 10.66 -14.85 -8.59
CA MET A 131 11.42 -14.06 -7.62
C MET A 131 10.48 -13.29 -6.66
N TYR A 132 9.48 -12.57 -7.19
CA TYR A 132 8.51 -11.88 -6.35
C TYR A 132 7.65 -12.84 -5.54
N ARG A 133 7.28 -14.01 -6.11
CA ARG A 133 6.53 -15.04 -5.40
C ARG A 133 7.33 -15.53 -4.18
N GLU A 134 8.59 -15.85 -4.37
CA GLU A 134 9.46 -16.32 -3.29
C GLU A 134 9.66 -15.23 -2.22
N GLN A 135 9.92 -14.00 -2.61
CA GLN A 135 10.07 -12.87 -1.68
C GLN A 135 8.80 -12.66 -0.83
N LEU A 136 7.63 -12.63 -1.46
CA LEU A 136 6.35 -12.44 -0.77
C LEU A 136 5.99 -13.63 0.10
N HIS A 137 6.26 -14.87 -0.36
CA HIS A 137 6.08 -16.08 0.42
C HIS A 137 6.94 -16.05 1.70
N ASN A 138 8.24 -15.78 1.55
CA ASN A 138 9.18 -15.73 2.67
C ASN A 138 8.83 -14.61 3.66
N LYS A 139 8.38 -13.46 3.15
CA LYS A 139 7.90 -12.36 3.99
C LYS A 139 6.66 -12.79 4.79
N GLU A 140 5.63 -13.33 4.14
CA GLU A 140 4.39 -13.77 4.80
C GLU A 140 4.66 -14.87 5.84
N MET A 141 5.53 -15.85 5.52
CA MET A 141 5.98 -16.90 6.43
C MET A 141 6.66 -16.32 7.67
N THR A 142 7.58 -15.36 7.46
CA THR A 142 8.29 -14.68 8.56
C THR A 142 7.32 -13.90 9.43
N ASP A 143 6.40 -13.15 8.83
CA ASP A 143 5.41 -12.34 9.56
C ASP A 143 4.45 -13.23 10.37
N ARG A 144 3.97 -14.34 9.81
CA ARG A 144 3.15 -15.31 10.53
C ARG A 144 3.90 -15.99 11.67
N MET A 145 5.18 -16.32 11.44
CA MET A 145 6.00 -16.89 12.51
C MET A 145 6.22 -15.89 13.64
N LYS A 146 6.49 -14.61 13.33
CA LYS A 146 6.56 -13.53 14.34
C LYS A 146 5.25 -13.40 15.12
N MET A 147 4.10 -13.40 14.45
CA MET A 147 2.79 -13.38 15.11
C MET A 147 2.59 -14.58 16.04
N LYS A 148 3.02 -15.79 15.62
CA LYS A 148 2.95 -17.00 16.44
C LYS A 148 3.84 -16.91 17.67
N ILE A 149 5.05 -16.36 17.55
CA ILE A 149 5.99 -16.14 18.66
C ILE A 149 5.44 -15.13 19.67
N VAL A 150 4.94 -14.01 19.15
CA VAL A 150 4.37 -12.95 19.96
C VAL A 150 3.12 -13.44 20.68
N GLY A 151 2.28 -14.22 19.99
CA GLY A 151 1.00 -14.69 20.52
C GLY A 151 0.08 -13.54 20.93
N ASP A 152 -0.87 -13.84 21.80
CA ASP A 152 -1.81 -12.84 22.32
C ASP A 152 -1.15 -12.03 23.45
N VAL A 153 -0.72 -10.81 23.14
CA VAL A 153 -0.17 -9.86 24.13
C VAL A 153 -1.33 -9.09 24.73
N LYS A 154 -1.79 -9.52 25.92
CA LYS A 154 -2.82 -8.80 26.68
C LYS A 154 -2.16 -7.86 27.68
N VAL A 155 -2.47 -6.58 27.54
CA VAL A 155 -1.94 -5.52 28.39
C VAL A 155 -3.07 -4.96 29.26
N SER A 156 -2.89 -4.94 30.58
CA SER A 156 -3.85 -4.32 31.49
C SER A 156 -3.59 -2.82 31.63
N PRO A 157 -4.62 -2.01 31.96
CA PRO A 157 -4.44 -0.58 32.21
C PRO A 157 -3.37 -0.25 33.25
N VAL A 158 -3.21 -1.10 34.26
CA VAL A 158 -2.18 -0.92 35.29
C VAL A 158 -0.77 -1.04 34.71
N LEU A 159 -0.57 -1.95 33.75
CA LEU A 159 0.72 -2.13 33.09
C LEU A 159 1.04 -0.96 32.15
N VAL A 160 0.05 -0.45 31.43
CA VAL A 160 0.21 0.75 30.58
C VAL A 160 0.60 1.95 31.43
N ARG A 161 -0.05 2.15 32.57
CA ARG A 161 0.30 3.27 33.49
C ARG A 161 1.74 3.14 33.97
N ARG A 162 2.15 1.95 34.44
CA ARG A 162 3.54 1.72 34.88
C ARG A 162 4.54 1.93 33.74
N TYR A 163 4.17 1.52 32.54
CA TYR A 163 5.01 1.75 31.37
C TYR A 163 5.20 3.25 31.12
N LEU A 164 4.13 4.05 31.10
CA LEU A 164 4.22 5.50 30.95
C LEU A 164 5.10 6.12 32.06
N GLU A 165 4.89 5.71 33.31
CA GLU A 165 5.69 6.19 34.46
C GLU A 165 7.18 5.82 34.37
N SER A 166 7.51 4.75 33.63
CA SER A 166 8.88 4.28 33.40
C SER A 166 9.59 4.98 32.26
N LEU A 167 8.85 5.68 31.39
CA LEU A 167 9.44 6.38 30.25
C LEU A 167 10.20 7.64 30.67
N PRO A 168 11.40 7.87 30.11
CA PRO A 168 12.02 9.19 30.19
C PRO A 168 11.07 10.27 29.61
N LYS A 169 11.09 11.46 30.15
CA LYS A 169 10.21 12.54 29.69
C LYS A 169 10.28 12.78 28.18
N ASP A 170 11.49 12.71 27.62
CA ASP A 170 11.74 12.92 26.19
C ASP A 170 11.26 11.74 25.31
N SER A 171 10.95 10.60 25.93
CA SER A 171 10.43 9.41 25.25
C SER A 171 8.90 9.27 25.37
N ILE A 172 8.23 10.16 26.10
CA ILE A 172 6.77 10.21 26.13
C ILE A 172 6.30 10.74 24.77
N PRO A 173 5.42 10.05 24.06
CA PRO A 173 5.00 10.48 22.73
C PRO A 173 4.33 11.85 22.77
N PHE A 174 4.64 12.66 21.80
CA PHE A 174 3.97 13.92 21.57
C PHE A 174 2.74 13.68 20.69
N ILE A 175 1.58 14.00 21.20
CA ILE A 175 0.32 13.89 20.47
C ILE A 175 0.07 15.24 19.80
N PRO A 176 0.00 15.29 18.47
CA PRO A 176 -0.33 16.51 17.76
C PRO A 176 -1.74 16.98 18.10
N GLN A 177 -2.04 18.23 17.79
CA GLN A 177 -3.41 18.72 17.87
C GLN A 177 -4.35 17.81 17.05
N GLN A 178 -5.41 17.34 17.67
CA GLN A 178 -6.42 16.52 17.03
C GLN A 178 -7.80 17.19 17.05
N VAL A 179 -8.62 16.79 16.10
CA VAL A 179 -9.99 17.27 16.00
C VAL A 179 -10.96 16.10 15.83
N GLU A 180 -12.12 16.20 16.45
CA GLU A 180 -13.26 15.35 16.19
C GLU A 180 -14.27 16.15 15.37
N VAL A 181 -14.64 15.62 14.18
CA VAL A 181 -15.44 16.33 13.20
C VAL A 181 -16.75 15.58 12.99
N GLN A 182 -17.85 16.34 13.02
CA GLN A 182 -19.15 15.87 12.54
C GLN A 182 -19.39 16.43 11.13
N ILE A 183 -20.02 15.63 10.26
CA ILE A 183 -20.32 16.02 8.88
C ILE A 183 -21.75 15.68 8.49
N ILE A 184 -22.36 16.56 7.72
CA ILE A 184 -23.61 16.30 7.00
C ILE A 184 -23.28 16.37 5.52
N THR A 185 -23.57 15.34 4.77
CA THR A 185 -23.39 15.35 3.32
C THR A 185 -24.72 15.29 2.60
N MET A 186 -24.77 15.93 1.44
CA MET A 186 -25.91 15.91 0.54
C MET A 186 -25.41 15.67 -0.88
N GLN A 187 -25.93 14.65 -1.55
CA GLN A 187 -25.59 14.40 -2.94
C GLN A 187 -26.38 15.37 -3.84
N PRO A 188 -25.71 16.11 -4.73
CA PRO A 188 -26.40 16.89 -5.74
C PRO A 188 -27.25 15.95 -6.62
N ARG A 189 -28.43 16.36 -6.98
CA ARG A 189 -29.31 15.57 -7.88
C ARG A 189 -28.64 15.45 -9.26
N ILE A 190 -28.81 14.29 -9.86
CA ILE A 190 -28.42 14.06 -11.25
C ILE A 190 -29.71 14.14 -12.07
N ASP A 191 -29.67 14.93 -13.13
CA ASP A 191 -30.83 15.11 -13.99
C ASP A 191 -31.12 13.84 -14.80
N GLN A 192 -32.36 13.50 -14.99
CA GLN A 192 -32.76 12.31 -15.73
C GLN A 192 -32.27 12.35 -17.19
N GLU A 193 -32.16 13.53 -17.76
CA GLU A 193 -31.61 13.75 -19.11
C GLU A 193 -30.14 13.35 -19.18
N GLU A 194 -29.36 13.67 -18.16
CA GLU A 194 -27.94 13.28 -18.07
C GLU A 194 -27.79 11.75 -17.92
N ILE A 195 -28.65 11.12 -17.10
CA ILE A 195 -28.67 9.66 -16.96
C ILE A 195 -28.97 9.00 -18.31
N GLU A 196 -29.95 9.50 -19.04
CA GLU A 196 -30.32 8.95 -20.37
C GLU A 196 -29.26 9.27 -21.42
N ARG A 197 -28.58 10.40 -21.34
CA ARG A 197 -27.40 10.72 -22.19
C ARG A 197 -26.30 9.69 -22.00
N VAL A 198 -25.90 9.43 -20.76
CA VAL A 198 -24.86 8.46 -20.41
C VAL A 198 -25.24 7.03 -20.84
N LYS A 199 -26.49 6.63 -20.61
CA LYS A 199 -27.00 5.35 -21.09
C LYS A 199 -27.04 5.29 -22.62
N GLY A 200 -27.34 6.40 -23.29
CA GLY A 200 -27.31 6.54 -24.74
C GLY A 200 -25.89 6.31 -25.29
N GLU A 201 -24.88 6.94 -24.71
CA GLU A 201 -23.49 6.73 -25.07
C GLU A 201 -23.07 5.25 -24.93
N LEU A 202 -23.43 4.60 -23.84
CA LEU A 202 -23.09 3.18 -23.62
C LEU A 202 -23.82 2.27 -24.62
N ARG A 203 -25.03 2.60 -25.07
CA ARG A 203 -25.73 1.87 -26.16
C ARG A 203 -24.99 2.04 -27.48
N GLU A 204 -24.60 3.29 -27.82
CA GLU A 204 -23.79 3.57 -29.00
C GLU A 204 -22.47 2.80 -28.99
N TYR A 205 -21.75 2.79 -27.86
CA TYR A 205 -20.51 2.02 -27.72
C TYR A 205 -20.76 0.53 -27.93
N THR A 206 -21.85 0.01 -27.38
CA THR A 206 -22.24 -1.41 -27.59
C THR A 206 -22.52 -1.70 -29.06
N GLU A 207 -23.22 -0.82 -29.78
CA GLU A 207 -23.50 -0.99 -31.21
C GLU A 207 -22.22 -0.98 -32.04
N ARG A 208 -21.33 -0.04 -31.82
CA ARG A 208 -20.05 0.05 -32.54
C ARG A 208 -19.12 -1.14 -32.28
N ILE A 209 -19.16 -1.69 -31.05
CA ILE A 209 -18.39 -2.88 -30.70
C ILE A 209 -19.00 -4.13 -31.38
N THR A 210 -20.31 -4.28 -31.30
CA THR A 210 -21.00 -5.47 -31.83
C THR A 210 -21.06 -5.50 -33.34
N SER A 211 -21.06 -4.33 -34.02
CA SER A 211 -20.94 -4.24 -35.48
C SER A 211 -19.53 -4.53 -35.97
N GLY A 212 -18.53 -4.59 -35.09
CA GLY A 212 -17.12 -4.78 -35.46
C GLY A 212 -16.42 -3.48 -35.96
N GLU A 213 -17.06 -2.31 -35.86
CA GLU A 213 -16.47 -1.02 -36.22
C GLU A 213 -15.24 -0.73 -35.35
N THR A 214 -15.28 -1.13 -34.09
CA THR A 214 -14.18 -0.91 -33.13
C THR A 214 -14.10 -2.04 -32.12
N SER A 215 -12.95 -2.16 -31.46
CA SER A 215 -12.80 -3.14 -30.38
C SER A 215 -13.28 -2.59 -29.02
N PHE A 216 -13.71 -3.47 -28.13
CA PHE A 216 -14.07 -3.08 -26.75
C PHE A 216 -12.90 -2.39 -26.04
N SER A 217 -11.68 -2.90 -26.20
CA SER A 217 -10.47 -2.34 -25.61
C SER A 217 -10.20 -0.90 -26.09
N THR A 218 -10.38 -0.65 -27.39
CA THR A 218 -10.22 0.70 -27.96
C THR A 218 -11.25 1.66 -27.37
N MET A 219 -12.52 1.24 -27.28
CA MET A 219 -13.58 2.05 -26.67
C MET A 219 -13.32 2.31 -25.19
N ALA A 220 -12.85 1.30 -24.46
CA ALA A 220 -12.50 1.48 -23.04
C ALA A 220 -11.35 2.48 -22.85
N LEU A 221 -10.29 2.38 -23.68
CA LEU A 221 -9.17 3.30 -23.65
C LEU A 221 -9.58 4.76 -23.90
N MET A 222 -10.54 4.96 -24.82
CA MET A 222 -10.97 6.32 -25.24
C MET A 222 -12.03 6.93 -24.31
N TYR A 223 -12.94 6.12 -23.76
CA TYR A 223 -14.16 6.63 -23.15
C TYR A 223 -14.43 6.13 -21.73
N SER A 224 -13.73 5.11 -21.23
CA SER A 224 -13.96 4.65 -19.86
C SER A 224 -13.47 5.66 -18.84
N GLN A 225 -14.30 5.97 -17.88
CA GLN A 225 -14.00 6.83 -16.73
C GLN A 225 -13.48 6.02 -15.51
N ASP A 226 -13.06 4.76 -15.72
CA ASP A 226 -12.37 3.99 -14.72
C ASP A 226 -10.84 4.16 -14.86
N PRO A 227 -10.17 4.94 -13.98
CA PRO A 227 -8.74 5.20 -14.10
C PRO A 227 -7.89 3.94 -13.92
N GLY A 228 -8.41 2.93 -13.20
CA GLY A 228 -7.70 1.70 -12.90
C GLY A 228 -7.59 0.76 -14.10
N THR A 229 -8.56 0.78 -15.01
CA THR A 229 -8.62 -0.20 -16.12
C THR A 229 -8.67 0.41 -17.50
N ALA A 230 -9.06 1.68 -17.65
CA ALA A 230 -9.22 2.34 -18.95
C ALA A 230 -7.97 2.17 -19.84
N ARG A 231 -6.77 2.41 -19.31
CA ARG A 231 -5.49 2.30 -20.02
C ARG A 231 -5.14 0.87 -20.44
N ARG A 232 -5.74 -0.14 -19.79
CA ARG A 232 -5.61 -1.56 -20.11
C ARG A 232 -6.78 -2.08 -20.94
N GLY A 233 -7.49 -1.20 -21.63
CA GLY A 233 -8.66 -1.56 -22.44
C GLY A 233 -9.84 -2.06 -21.60
N GLY A 234 -9.95 -1.63 -20.35
CA GLY A 234 -11.02 -1.97 -19.43
C GLY A 234 -10.87 -3.32 -18.72
N GLU A 235 -9.75 -4.03 -18.87
CA GLU A 235 -9.55 -5.37 -18.32
C GLU A 235 -9.31 -5.36 -16.82
N LEU A 236 -10.07 -6.22 -16.10
CA LEU A 236 -10.04 -6.36 -14.63
C LEU A 236 -9.19 -7.54 -14.15
N GLY A 237 -8.75 -8.42 -15.06
CA GLY A 237 -8.07 -9.66 -14.70
C GLY A 237 -9.00 -10.71 -14.08
N PHE A 238 -8.43 -11.87 -13.71
CA PHE A 238 -9.19 -12.96 -13.10
C PHE A 238 -9.61 -12.62 -11.67
N SER A 239 -10.91 -12.46 -11.45
CA SER A 239 -11.50 -12.06 -10.18
C SER A 239 -12.62 -12.98 -9.75
N GLY A 240 -12.75 -13.23 -8.45
CA GLY A 240 -13.85 -13.96 -7.85
C GLY A 240 -15.08 -13.07 -7.58
N ARG A 241 -16.25 -13.71 -7.28
CA ARG A 241 -17.52 -12.99 -7.09
C ARG A 241 -17.45 -11.86 -6.03
N GLY A 242 -16.75 -12.08 -4.94
CA GLY A 242 -16.65 -11.12 -3.84
C GLY A 242 -15.75 -9.92 -4.09
N GLN A 243 -15.09 -9.83 -5.23
CA GLN A 243 -14.21 -8.73 -5.61
C GLN A 243 -14.92 -7.64 -6.41
N PHE A 244 -16.15 -7.89 -6.84
CA PHE A 244 -16.98 -6.95 -7.59
C PHE A 244 -18.17 -6.48 -6.77
N GLN A 245 -18.71 -5.33 -7.12
CA GLN A 245 -20.03 -4.90 -6.62
C GLN A 245 -21.10 -5.94 -6.99
N PRO A 246 -22.10 -6.19 -6.12
CA PRO A 246 -23.08 -7.25 -6.31
C PRO A 246 -23.77 -7.22 -7.67
N GLU A 247 -24.17 -6.05 -8.16
CA GLU A 247 -24.83 -5.84 -9.44
C GLU A 247 -23.91 -6.16 -10.62
N PHE A 248 -22.65 -5.70 -10.54
CA PHE A 248 -21.63 -5.99 -11.53
C PHE A 248 -21.30 -7.50 -11.56
N SER A 249 -21.10 -8.07 -10.37
CA SER A 249 -20.79 -9.49 -10.19
C SER A 249 -21.90 -10.38 -10.76
N ALA A 250 -23.17 -10.04 -10.51
CA ALA A 250 -24.31 -10.79 -11.02
C ALA A 250 -24.30 -10.88 -12.55
N VAL A 251 -23.94 -9.79 -13.25
CA VAL A 251 -23.86 -9.78 -14.71
C VAL A 251 -22.59 -10.45 -15.22
N ALA A 252 -21.42 -10.11 -14.68
CA ALA A 252 -20.13 -10.61 -15.12
C ALA A 252 -20.06 -12.16 -15.07
N PHE A 253 -20.56 -12.76 -13.99
CA PHE A 253 -20.57 -14.22 -13.83
C PHE A 253 -21.64 -14.94 -14.65
N ASN A 254 -22.68 -14.23 -15.11
CA ASN A 254 -23.72 -14.78 -15.99
C ASN A 254 -23.37 -14.69 -17.48
N LEU A 255 -22.34 -13.93 -17.87
CA LEU A 255 -21.84 -13.92 -19.24
C LEU A 255 -21.27 -15.31 -19.58
N THR A 256 -21.69 -15.88 -20.70
CA THR A 256 -21.23 -17.22 -21.17
C THR A 256 -20.47 -17.16 -22.48
N ASP A 257 -20.65 -16.08 -23.23
CA ASP A 257 -20.13 -15.93 -24.59
C ASP A 257 -19.00 -14.89 -24.60
N PRO A 258 -17.73 -15.30 -24.82
CA PRO A 258 -16.63 -14.37 -24.98
C PRO A 258 -16.89 -13.44 -26.17
N GLY A 259 -16.67 -12.16 -25.95
CA GLY A 259 -16.90 -11.13 -26.96
C GLY A 259 -18.29 -10.51 -26.94
N LYS A 260 -19.27 -11.12 -26.29
CA LYS A 260 -20.61 -10.52 -26.13
C LYS A 260 -20.59 -9.41 -25.08
N VAL A 261 -21.13 -8.23 -25.44
CA VAL A 261 -21.29 -7.10 -24.53
C VAL A 261 -22.57 -7.27 -23.73
N SER A 262 -22.50 -7.00 -22.43
CA SER A 262 -23.67 -7.04 -21.52
C SER A 262 -24.68 -5.93 -21.82
N LYS A 263 -25.85 -6.04 -21.20
CA LYS A 263 -26.72 -4.88 -20.99
C LYS A 263 -26.02 -3.90 -20.04
N ILE A 264 -26.49 -2.65 -20.00
CA ILE A 264 -26.01 -1.65 -19.07
C ILE A 264 -26.29 -2.10 -17.64
N VAL A 265 -25.25 -2.03 -16.80
CA VAL A 265 -25.28 -2.37 -15.37
C VAL A 265 -25.08 -1.09 -14.58
N GLU A 266 -25.96 -0.83 -13.63
CA GLU A 266 -25.85 0.29 -12.72
C GLU A 266 -25.21 -0.18 -11.40
N THR A 267 -24.23 0.56 -10.91
CA THR A 267 -23.58 0.36 -9.61
C THR A 267 -23.42 1.69 -8.91
N GLU A 268 -22.92 1.69 -7.69
CA GLU A 268 -22.60 2.93 -6.98
C GLU A 268 -21.54 3.79 -7.70
N TYR A 269 -20.70 3.19 -8.58
CA TYR A 269 -19.68 3.91 -9.35
C TYR A 269 -20.20 4.54 -10.63
N GLY A 270 -21.38 4.16 -11.11
CA GLY A 270 -21.97 4.66 -12.36
C GLY A 270 -22.56 3.54 -13.21
N PHE A 271 -22.58 3.74 -14.52
CA PHE A 271 -23.13 2.82 -15.51
C PHE A 271 -22.01 2.10 -16.23
N HIS A 272 -22.15 0.79 -16.38
CA HIS A 272 -21.14 -0.09 -16.98
C HIS A 272 -21.74 -0.89 -18.15
N ILE A 273 -20.91 -1.18 -19.14
CA ILE A 273 -21.06 -2.33 -20.04
C ILE A 273 -19.87 -3.26 -19.81
N ILE A 274 -20.12 -4.57 -19.89
CA ILE A 274 -19.15 -5.60 -19.52
C ILE A 274 -19.01 -6.58 -20.68
N GLN A 275 -17.78 -7.01 -20.96
CA GLN A 275 -17.50 -8.07 -21.92
C GLN A 275 -16.66 -9.16 -21.26
N LEU A 276 -17.07 -10.42 -21.46
CA LEU A 276 -16.30 -11.56 -20.99
C LEU A 276 -15.07 -11.79 -21.87
N ILE A 277 -13.92 -11.99 -21.25
CA ILE A 277 -12.70 -12.44 -21.90
C ILE A 277 -12.57 -13.96 -21.73
N GLU A 278 -12.57 -14.42 -20.48
CA GLU A 278 -12.37 -15.84 -20.17
C GLU A 278 -12.98 -16.20 -18.80
N LYS A 279 -13.37 -17.48 -18.63
CA LYS A 279 -13.74 -18.06 -17.32
C LYS A 279 -12.78 -19.19 -16.96
N ARG A 280 -12.36 -19.23 -15.70
CA ARG A 280 -11.54 -20.29 -15.12
C ARG A 280 -12.08 -20.70 -13.75
N GLY A 281 -12.76 -21.84 -13.72
CA GLY A 281 -13.37 -22.32 -12.48
C GLY A 281 -14.37 -21.31 -11.91
N ASP A 282 -14.11 -20.83 -10.69
CA ASP A 282 -14.92 -19.86 -9.96
C ASP A 282 -14.52 -18.39 -10.22
N LYS A 283 -13.57 -18.13 -11.15
CA LYS A 283 -13.09 -16.79 -11.51
C LYS A 283 -13.48 -16.43 -12.94
N VAL A 284 -13.68 -15.13 -13.13
CA VAL A 284 -13.92 -14.55 -14.47
C VAL A 284 -12.89 -13.46 -14.75
N ASN A 285 -12.39 -13.44 -16.00
CA ASN A 285 -11.69 -12.29 -16.55
C ASN A 285 -12.65 -11.54 -17.47
N VAL A 286 -12.94 -10.29 -17.11
CA VAL A 286 -13.85 -9.41 -17.86
C VAL A 286 -13.18 -8.07 -18.10
N ARG A 287 -13.67 -7.38 -19.10
CA ARG A 287 -13.38 -5.95 -19.33
C ARG A 287 -14.65 -5.14 -19.23
N HIS A 288 -14.53 -3.88 -18.82
CA HIS A 288 -15.67 -3.00 -18.70
C HIS A 288 -15.39 -1.58 -19.22
N ILE A 289 -16.46 -0.86 -19.53
CA ILE A 289 -16.44 0.58 -19.77
C ILE A 289 -17.35 1.20 -18.72
N LEU A 290 -16.81 2.08 -17.92
CA LEU A 290 -17.52 2.86 -16.90
C LEU A 290 -17.83 4.26 -17.45
N ARG A 291 -19.08 4.67 -17.32
CA ARG A 291 -19.51 6.07 -17.52
C ARG A 291 -20.22 6.57 -16.28
N LYS A 292 -19.86 7.75 -15.84
CA LYS A 292 -20.45 8.40 -14.65
C LYS A 292 -21.33 9.53 -15.10
N PRO A 293 -22.62 9.58 -14.71
CA PRO A 293 -23.41 10.78 -14.94
C PRO A 293 -22.93 11.90 -14.01
N GLU A 294 -22.90 13.13 -14.53
CA GLU A 294 -22.45 14.30 -13.82
C GLU A 294 -23.65 15.16 -13.39
N HIS A 295 -23.55 15.78 -12.23
CA HIS A 295 -24.54 16.75 -11.80
C HIS A 295 -24.32 18.08 -12.52
N SER A 296 -25.42 18.81 -12.81
CA SER A 296 -25.32 20.16 -13.34
C SER A 296 -24.83 21.16 -12.28
N ASN A 297 -24.29 22.29 -12.73
CA ASN A 297 -23.91 23.39 -11.83
C ASN A 297 -25.10 23.93 -11.03
N GLU A 298 -26.28 23.89 -11.61
CA GLU A 298 -27.55 24.29 -10.97
C GLU A 298 -27.89 23.33 -9.82
N ASN A 299 -27.75 22.02 -10.02
CA ASN A 299 -28.00 21.02 -9.00
C ASN A 299 -26.99 21.08 -7.87
N LEU A 300 -25.72 21.34 -8.20
CA LEU A 300 -24.67 21.58 -7.19
C LEU A 300 -24.99 22.79 -6.33
N LYS A 301 -25.34 23.93 -6.96
CA LYS A 301 -25.77 25.15 -6.24
C LYS A 301 -27.00 24.93 -5.41
N ALA A 302 -28.00 24.20 -5.92
CA ALA A 302 -29.20 23.89 -5.17
C ALA A 302 -28.90 23.05 -3.91
N ALA A 303 -28.02 22.09 -4.00
CA ALA A 303 -27.59 21.29 -2.83
C ALA A 303 -26.83 22.16 -1.80
N LEU A 304 -25.93 23.03 -2.25
CA LEU A 304 -25.23 23.98 -1.38
C LEU A 304 -26.18 24.93 -0.68
N LEU A 305 -27.17 25.50 -1.39
CA LEU A 305 -28.18 26.39 -0.80
C LEU A 305 -29.06 25.67 0.24
N ARG A 306 -29.40 24.40 0.02
CA ARG A 306 -30.14 23.60 1.03
C ARG A 306 -29.32 23.38 2.29
N LEU A 307 -28.00 23.08 2.14
CA LEU A 307 -27.09 22.95 3.27
C LEU A 307 -26.87 24.29 3.98
N ASP A 308 -26.85 25.40 3.26
CA ASP A 308 -26.74 26.75 3.85
C ASP A 308 -27.95 27.08 4.73
N SER A 309 -29.14 26.80 4.23
CA SER A 309 -30.39 26.93 5.03
C SER A 309 -30.35 26.03 6.27
N LEU A 310 -29.85 24.79 6.12
CA LEU A 310 -29.71 23.86 7.23
C LEU A 310 -28.69 24.36 8.28
N ALA A 311 -27.53 24.83 7.80
CA ALA A 311 -26.50 25.41 8.67
C ALA A 311 -27.02 26.65 9.44
N THR A 312 -27.86 27.47 8.79
CA THR A 312 -28.49 28.63 9.40
C THR A 312 -29.47 28.19 10.50
N GLY A 313 -30.37 27.24 10.23
CA GLY A 313 -31.30 26.72 11.24
C GLY A 313 -30.58 26.08 12.44
N ILE A 314 -29.44 25.41 12.21
CA ILE A 314 -28.61 24.89 13.32
C ILE A 314 -28.00 26.04 14.13
N LYS A 315 -27.48 27.09 13.48
CA LYS A 315 -26.93 28.27 14.16
C LYS A 315 -27.97 29.04 14.96
N GLU A 316 -29.21 29.09 14.48
CA GLU A 316 -30.35 29.72 15.14
C GLU A 316 -30.98 28.84 16.22
N ASN A 317 -30.45 27.64 16.46
CA ASN A 317 -30.97 26.63 17.41
C ASN A 317 -32.38 26.14 17.10
N GLU A 318 -32.83 26.16 15.85
CA GLU A 318 -34.08 25.55 15.41
C GLU A 318 -34.02 24.01 15.47
N MET A 319 -32.80 23.44 15.27
CA MET A 319 -32.51 22.02 15.43
C MET A 319 -31.02 21.82 15.82
N THR A 320 -30.74 20.66 16.39
CA THR A 320 -29.37 20.28 16.70
C THR A 320 -28.65 19.71 15.46
N PHE A 321 -27.32 19.75 15.44
CA PHE A 321 -26.55 19.12 14.36
C PHE A 321 -26.84 17.62 14.27
N ASP A 322 -27.01 16.91 15.38
CA ASP A 322 -27.28 15.48 15.45
C ASP A 322 -28.67 15.14 14.85
N GLU A 323 -29.69 15.93 15.11
CA GLU A 323 -31.01 15.81 14.48
C GLU A 323 -30.90 16.03 12.97
N ALA A 324 -30.15 17.05 12.56
CA ALA A 324 -29.95 17.37 11.16
C ALA A 324 -29.20 16.21 10.42
N VAL A 325 -28.21 15.59 11.03
CA VAL A 325 -27.55 14.39 10.50
C VAL A 325 -28.55 13.28 10.23
N ALA A 326 -29.38 12.95 11.22
CA ALA A 326 -30.33 11.85 11.11
C ALA A 326 -31.38 12.07 10.01
N LEU A 327 -31.79 13.32 9.80
CA LEU A 327 -32.87 13.68 8.86
C LEU A 327 -32.36 13.93 7.43
N TYR A 328 -31.15 14.51 7.28
CA TYR A 328 -30.74 15.10 6.01
C TYR A 328 -29.44 14.56 5.45
N SER A 329 -28.60 13.85 6.25
CA SER A 329 -27.33 13.35 5.74
C SER A 329 -27.53 12.13 4.83
N ASP A 330 -26.91 12.18 3.66
CA ASP A 330 -26.87 11.07 2.70
C ASP A 330 -25.71 10.09 2.97
N ASP A 331 -24.78 10.46 3.86
CA ASP A 331 -23.61 9.63 4.16
C ASP A 331 -24.00 8.43 5.02
N LYS A 332 -23.81 7.23 4.46
CA LYS A 332 -24.15 5.97 5.11
C LYS A 332 -23.19 5.62 6.24
N ASP A 333 -21.94 6.06 6.15
CA ASP A 333 -20.89 5.71 7.10
C ASP A 333 -21.05 6.50 8.41
N THR A 334 -21.41 7.78 8.34
CA THR A 334 -21.48 8.68 9.50
C THR A 334 -22.90 8.92 10.01
N ARG A 335 -23.92 8.78 9.16
CA ARG A 335 -25.32 9.09 9.50
C ARG A 335 -25.81 8.39 10.78
N ASN A 336 -25.44 7.11 10.95
CA ASN A 336 -25.86 6.32 12.11
C ASN A 336 -24.97 6.57 13.36
N ASN A 337 -23.95 7.40 13.22
CA ASN A 337 -23.01 7.78 14.28
C ASN A 337 -22.99 9.30 14.48
N PHE A 338 -24.17 9.94 14.44
CA PHE A 338 -24.31 11.40 14.67
C PHE A 338 -23.44 12.28 13.77
N GLY A 339 -23.09 11.81 12.58
CA GLY A 339 -22.22 12.49 11.64
C GLY A 339 -20.73 12.45 11.99
N ILE A 340 -20.32 11.74 13.05
CA ILE A 340 -18.91 11.67 13.47
C ILE A 340 -18.09 10.93 12.42
N MET A 341 -17.07 11.60 11.91
CA MET A 341 -16.10 11.00 11.02
C MET A 341 -15.22 9.99 11.77
N TYR A 342 -14.77 8.96 11.07
CA TYR A 342 -13.96 7.90 11.63
C TYR A 342 -12.74 7.63 10.77
N ASN A 343 -11.55 7.67 11.38
CA ASN A 343 -10.29 7.34 10.73
C ASN A 343 -10.14 5.80 10.67
N LYS A 344 -10.25 5.24 9.48
CA LYS A 344 -10.16 3.79 9.26
C LYS A 344 -8.76 3.22 9.55
N GLN A 345 -7.73 4.05 9.51
CA GLN A 345 -6.35 3.62 9.76
C GLN A 345 -6.04 3.54 11.26
N SER A 346 -6.37 4.58 12.01
CA SER A 346 -6.12 4.64 13.46
C SER A 346 -7.22 3.98 14.29
N GLY A 347 -8.41 3.75 13.72
CA GLY A 347 -9.55 3.24 14.45
C GLY A 347 -10.14 4.25 15.44
N SER A 348 -9.97 5.56 15.20
CA SER A 348 -10.36 6.65 16.09
C SER A 348 -11.30 7.64 15.41
N SER A 349 -12.11 8.37 16.19
CA SER A 349 -12.86 9.55 15.72
C SER A 349 -12.03 10.83 15.77
N HIS A 350 -10.82 10.79 16.33
CA HIS A 350 -9.89 11.89 16.40
C HIS A 350 -8.91 11.83 15.22
N PHE A 351 -8.70 12.97 14.59
CA PHE A 351 -7.82 13.14 13.43
C PHE A 351 -6.77 14.20 13.72
N ALA A 352 -5.53 13.95 13.38
CA ALA A 352 -4.60 15.03 13.10
C ALA A 352 -5.05 15.76 11.82
N MET A 353 -4.69 17.03 11.66
CA MET A 353 -5.20 17.84 10.53
C MET A 353 -4.78 17.29 9.15
N ASP A 354 -3.62 16.65 9.07
CA ASP A 354 -3.09 16.01 7.86
C ASP A 354 -3.70 14.63 7.54
N GLU A 355 -4.42 14.04 8.50
CA GLU A 355 -5.16 12.78 8.31
C GLU A 355 -6.57 13.00 7.73
N LEU A 356 -7.06 14.23 7.75
CA LEU A 356 -8.38 14.57 7.20
C LEU A 356 -8.34 14.74 5.68
N PRO A 357 -9.47 14.45 4.99
CA PRO A 357 -9.63 14.84 3.60
C PRO A 357 -9.36 16.34 3.41
N VAL A 358 -8.59 16.70 2.39
CA VAL A 358 -8.08 18.07 2.17
C VAL A 358 -9.20 19.12 2.18
N ASP A 359 -10.35 18.80 1.56
CA ASP A 359 -11.49 19.73 1.51
C ASP A 359 -12.13 19.95 2.89
N VAL A 360 -12.19 18.91 3.72
CA VAL A 360 -12.68 18.97 5.09
C VAL A 360 -11.69 19.74 5.97
N ALA A 361 -10.39 19.37 5.91
CA ALA A 361 -9.33 20.02 6.69
C ALA A 361 -9.32 21.54 6.46
N ARG A 362 -9.37 21.96 5.19
CA ARG A 362 -9.39 23.40 4.80
C ARG A 362 -10.56 24.16 5.44
N VAL A 363 -11.72 23.53 5.54
CA VAL A 363 -12.91 24.19 6.06
C VAL A 363 -12.89 24.26 7.57
N ILE A 364 -12.46 23.19 8.27
CA ILE A 364 -12.49 23.14 9.73
C ILE A 364 -11.31 23.84 10.39
N GLU A 365 -10.23 24.14 9.65
CA GLU A 365 -9.05 24.83 10.17
C GLU A 365 -9.41 26.15 10.85
N MET A 366 -10.36 26.90 10.25
CA MET A 366 -10.80 28.22 10.69
C MET A 366 -11.97 28.18 11.69
N LEU A 367 -12.51 27.00 12.01
CA LEU A 367 -13.68 26.87 12.87
C LEU A 367 -13.28 26.69 14.33
N GLU A 368 -14.06 27.30 15.23
CA GLU A 368 -13.98 27.01 16.64
C GLU A 368 -14.79 25.76 17.03
N VAL A 369 -14.57 25.24 18.24
CA VAL A 369 -15.31 24.09 18.76
C VAL A 369 -16.80 24.45 18.88
N GLY A 370 -17.65 23.63 18.30
CA GLY A 370 -19.09 23.82 18.22
C GLY A 370 -19.56 24.61 17.00
N GLU A 371 -18.66 25.23 16.26
CA GLU A 371 -19.01 26.01 15.07
C GLU A 371 -19.31 25.14 13.87
N VAL A 372 -20.32 25.55 13.08
CA VAL A 372 -20.74 24.89 11.82
C VAL A 372 -20.20 25.68 10.64
N SER A 373 -19.61 24.98 9.69
CA SER A 373 -19.02 25.57 8.49
C SER A 373 -20.05 26.19 7.55
N GLN A 374 -19.55 26.97 6.59
CA GLN A 374 -20.29 27.22 5.34
C GLN A 374 -20.33 25.92 4.53
N PRO A 375 -21.37 25.77 3.67
CA PRO A 375 -21.43 24.65 2.74
C PRO A 375 -20.25 24.63 1.77
N PHE A 376 -19.72 23.44 1.52
CA PHE A 376 -18.62 23.25 0.58
C PHE A 376 -18.83 21.99 -0.28
N ALA A 377 -18.20 21.97 -1.44
CA ALA A 377 -18.13 20.76 -2.26
C ALA A 377 -16.95 19.90 -1.82
N TRP A 378 -17.17 18.59 -1.71
CA TRP A 378 -16.19 17.61 -1.30
C TRP A 378 -16.08 16.49 -2.34
N LEU A 379 -14.86 16.28 -2.86
CA LEU A 379 -14.57 15.18 -3.75
C LEU A 379 -14.19 13.94 -2.93
N LEU A 380 -15.05 12.92 -2.97
CA LEU A 380 -14.81 11.63 -2.31
C LEU A 380 -13.77 10.80 -3.07
N ASP A 381 -13.13 9.83 -2.40
CA ASP A 381 -12.13 8.92 -2.97
C ASP A 381 -12.65 8.11 -4.18
N ASN A 382 -13.95 7.85 -4.23
CA ASN A 382 -14.61 7.19 -5.37
C ASN A 382 -14.84 8.12 -6.57
N GLY A 383 -14.38 9.37 -6.49
CA GLY A 383 -14.51 10.39 -7.54
C GLY A 383 -15.90 11.02 -7.64
N LYS A 384 -16.77 10.82 -6.65
CA LYS A 384 -18.06 11.53 -6.58
C LYS A 384 -17.91 12.86 -5.83
N THR A 385 -18.54 13.90 -6.35
CA THR A 385 -18.68 15.17 -5.64
C THR A 385 -19.94 15.17 -4.81
N VAL A 386 -19.81 15.47 -3.51
CA VAL A 386 -20.92 15.72 -2.59
C VAL A 386 -20.83 17.15 -2.05
N CYS A 387 -21.94 17.69 -1.61
CA CYS A 387 -21.94 18.92 -0.82
C CYS A 387 -21.95 18.56 0.65
N ALA A 388 -21.25 19.34 1.47
CA ALA A 388 -21.15 19.07 2.90
C ALA A 388 -21.19 20.36 3.73
N ILE A 389 -21.60 20.21 4.99
CA ILE A 389 -21.29 21.12 6.10
C ILE A 389 -20.61 20.30 7.19
N ALA A 390 -19.62 20.89 7.83
CA ALA A 390 -18.86 20.27 8.91
C ALA A 390 -18.98 21.06 10.21
N LYS A 391 -18.87 20.35 11.33
CA LYS A 391 -18.84 20.95 12.67
C LYS A 391 -17.65 20.39 13.44
N VAL A 392 -16.88 21.25 14.06
CA VAL A 392 -15.83 20.82 15.00
C VAL A 392 -16.50 20.45 16.32
N LYS A 393 -16.53 19.16 16.64
CA LYS A 393 -17.13 18.66 17.87
C LYS A 393 -16.20 18.86 19.07
N SER A 394 -14.92 18.56 18.89
CA SER A 394 -13.87 18.78 19.89
C SER A 394 -12.54 19.07 19.21
N ARG A 395 -11.65 19.77 19.93
CA ARG A 395 -10.29 20.03 19.50
C ARG A 395 -9.37 19.89 20.71
N THR A 396 -8.43 18.95 20.64
CA THR A 396 -7.41 18.77 21.65
C THR A 396 -6.19 19.62 21.30
N GLN A 397 -5.55 20.18 22.30
CA GLN A 397 -4.26 20.86 22.10
C GLN A 397 -3.16 19.81 21.95
N ALA A 398 -2.10 20.18 21.22
CA ALA A 398 -0.93 19.34 21.14
C ALA A 398 -0.30 19.19 22.54
N HIS A 399 0.00 17.97 22.97
CA HIS A 399 0.47 17.67 24.32
C HIS A 399 1.34 16.42 24.37
N GLN A 400 2.08 16.22 25.45
CA GLN A 400 2.67 14.92 25.73
C GLN A 400 1.58 13.94 26.19
N ALA A 401 1.65 12.71 25.70
CA ALA A 401 0.63 11.70 25.94
C ALA A 401 0.35 11.54 27.45
N THR A 402 -0.93 11.50 27.78
CA THR A 402 -1.43 11.25 29.14
C THR A 402 -2.17 9.92 29.20
N PHE A 403 -2.17 9.30 30.36
CA PHE A 403 -2.90 8.04 30.54
C PHE A 403 -4.41 8.18 30.34
N SER A 404 -4.98 9.34 30.67
CA SER A 404 -6.43 9.58 30.63
C SER A 404 -6.96 9.83 29.23
N GLU A 405 -6.17 10.48 28.38
CA GLU A 405 -6.60 10.93 27.05
C GLU A 405 -6.08 10.00 25.94
N ASP A 406 -4.86 9.44 26.13
CA ASP A 406 -4.13 8.75 25.08
C ASP A 406 -3.90 7.25 25.39
N TYR A 407 -4.78 6.65 26.18
CA TYR A 407 -4.63 5.26 26.64
C TYR A 407 -4.37 4.29 25.50
N GLU A 408 -5.09 4.40 24.37
CA GLU A 408 -4.95 3.46 23.25
C GLU A 408 -3.59 3.58 22.55
N VAL A 409 -3.08 4.80 22.40
CA VAL A 409 -1.74 5.05 21.84
C VAL A 409 -0.68 4.43 22.75
N LEU A 410 -0.77 4.69 24.05
CA LEU A 410 0.16 4.14 25.05
C LEU A 410 0.06 2.61 25.16
N ARG A 411 -1.15 2.05 25.04
CA ARG A 411 -1.37 0.60 25.01
C ARG A 411 -0.68 -0.03 23.80
N GLN A 412 -0.89 0.51 22.62
CA GLN A 412 -0.27 0.01 21.38
C GLN A 412 1.25 0.11 21.45
N MET A 413 1.81 1.21 21.94
CA MET A 413 3.25 1.35 22.15
C MET A 413 3.81 0.28 23.10
N TYR A 414 3.11 0.02 24.18
CA TYR A 414 3.55 -0.98 25.15
C TYR A 414 3.40 -2.41 24.61
N GLU A 415 2.35 -2.71 23.87
CA GLU A 415 2.17 -3.98 23.16
C GLU A 415 3.27 -4.20 22.12
N ALA A 416 3.62 -3.16 21.34
CA ALA A 416 4.71 -3.22 20.37
C ALA A 416 6.06 -3.49 21.07
N LYS A 417 6.35 -2.82 22.19
CA LYS A 417 7.55 -3.06 22.99
C LYS A 417 7.61 -4.51 23.49
N LEU A 418 6.52 -5.02 24.08
CA LEU A 418 6.47 -6.40 24.57
C LEU A 418 6.62 -7.44 23.44
N SER A 419 6.08 -7.12 22.27
CA SER A 419 6.21 -7.96 21.08
C SER A 419 7.66 -8.01 20.61
N ASP A 420 8.34 -6.86 20.56
CA ASP A 420 9.76 -6.78 20.22
C ASP A 420 10.64 -7.52 21.24
N GLU A 421 10.39 -7.35 22.53
CA GLU A 421 11.10 -8.07 23.58
C GLU A 421 10.94 -9.60 23.43
N ARG A 422 9.73 -10.11 23.16
CA ARG A 422 9.48 -11.55 22.92
C ARG A 422 10.25 -12.06 21.69
N ILE A 423 10.25 -11.27 20.61
CA ILE A 423 10.98 -11.62 19.38
C ILE A 423 12.49 -11.67 19.67
N ARG A 424 13.04 -10.68 20.37
CA ARG A 424 14.46 -10.62 20.74
C ARG A 424 14.88 -11.79 21.61
N GLU A 425 14.08 -12.12 22.63
CA GLU A 425 14.34 -13.29 23.48
C GLU A 425 14.27 -14.61 22.70
N TRP A 426 13.32 -14.71 21.76
CA TRP A 426 13.21 -15.87 20.90
C TRP A 426 14.45 -16.02 19.98
N ILE A 427 14.92 -14.94 19.35
CA ILE A 427 16.13 -14.96 18.52
C ILE A 427 17.33 -15.42 19.35
N LYS A 428 17.57 -14.84 20.53
CA LYS A 428 18.66 -15.26 21.44
C LYS A 428 18.58 -16.73 21.81
N LYS A 429 17.39 -17.25 22.04
CA LYS A 429 17.18 -18.69 22.29
C LYS A 429 17.52 -19.51 21.05
N LYS A 430 17.08 -19.08 19.87
CA LYS A 430 17.31 -19.80 18.61
C LYS A 430 18.77 -19.79 18.15
N GLN A 431 19.51 -18.73 18.37
CA GLN A 431 20.96 -18.71 18.15
C GLN A 431 21.68 -19.89 18.84
N ARG A 432 21.20 -20.30 20.02
CA ARG A 432 21.80 -21.39 20.81
C ARG A 432 21.27 -22.78 20.48
N THR A 433 20.07 -22.87 19.92
CA THR A 433 19.38 -24.15 19.69
C THR A 433 19.29 -24.57 18.23
N THR A 434 19.54 -23.66 17.31
CA THR A 434 19.58 -23.93 15.86
C THR A 434 21.05 -23.99 15.42
N TYR A 435 21.35 -24.84 14.45
CA TYR A 435 22.69 -24.83 13.87
C TYR A 435 22.89 -23.52 13.08
N VAL A 436 23.72 -22.64 13.60
CA VAL A 436 24.10 -21.40 12.93
C VAL A 436 25.61 -21.30 12.91
N ARG A 437 26.16 -20.93 11.76
CA ARG A 437 27.63 -20.67 11.60
C ARG A 437 27.80 -19.43 10.74
N VAL A 438 28.77 -18.62 11.14
CA VAL A 438 29.14 -17.36 10.47
C VAL A 438 30.55 -17.49 9.96
N ASN A 439 30.84 -16.92 8.79
CA ASN A 439 32.20 -16.87 8.26
C ASN A 439 33.10 -16.08 9.23
N LYS A 440 34.32 -16.59 9.45
CA LYS A 440 35.29 -15.98 10.35
C LYS A 440 35.73 -14.57 9.97
N ASP A 441 35.65 -14.21 8.69
CA ASP A 441 35.97 -12.86 8.23
C ASP A 441 34.98 -11.81 8.74
N SER A 442 33.77 -12.22 9.13
CA SER A 442 32.76 -11.36 9.75
C SER A 442 32.93 -11.18 11.28
N ARG A 443 34.08 -11.63 11.86
CA ARG A 443 34.37 -11.44 13.31
C ARG A 443 34.53 -9.98 13.72
N SER A 444 34.83 -9.09 12.79
CA SER A 444 34.91 -7.65 13.02
C SER A 444 33.53 -6.95 13.03
N CYS A 445 32.46 -7.65 12.70
CA CYS A 445 31.12 -7.12 12.68
C CYS A 445 30.59 -6.89 14.11
N GLU A 446 30.01 -5.74 14.34
CA GLU A 446 29.22 -5.45 15.53
C GLU A 446 27.76 -5.88 15.30
N PHE A 447 27.47 -7.14 15.63
CA PHE A 447 26.14 -7.72 15.46
C PHE A 447 25.16 -7.25 16.54
N LEU A 448 23.90 -7.10 16.19
CA LEU A 448 22.80 -6.80 17.13
C LEU A 448 22.63 -7.95 18.15
N TYR A 449 22.93 -9.17 17.74
CA TYR A 449 22.90 -10.38 18.57
C TYR A 449 24.31 -10.99 18.62
N PRO A 450 25.10 -10.74 19.67
CA PRO A 450 26.53 -11.04 19.67
C PRO A 450 26.88 -12.53 19.81
N ASP A 451 25.92 -13.41 20.16
CA ASP A 451 26.17 -14.81 20.47
C ASP A 451 26.19 -15.73 19.21
N TRP A 452 26.59 -15.23 18.03
CA TRP A 452 26.73 -16.05 16.84
C TRP A 452 27.96 -16.96 16.89
N ASN A 453 27.85 -18.21 16.40
CA ASN A 453 28.95 -19.13 16.31
C ASN A 453 29.64 -19.00 14.95
N PHE A 454 30.99 -18.89 14.96
CA PHE A 454 31.78 -18.80 13.75
C PHE A 454 32.22 -20.20 13.28
N PHE A 455 32.50 -20.32 11.97
CA PHE A 455 33.14 -21.54 11.45
C PHE A 455 34.45 -21.79 12.17
N GLU A 456 34.68 -23.05 12.55
CA GLU A 456 35.99 -23.52 13.04
C GLU A 456 36.94 -23.64 11.86
N GLU A 457 38.24 -23.57 12.13
CA GLU A 457 39.29 -23.75 11.10
C GLU A 457 39.32 -25.17 10.57
#